data_5b25f3c544c2490ffd030c94477ec9a8
#
_entry.id   5b25f3c544c2490ffd030c94477ec9a8
#
_cell.length_a   1.000
_cell.length_b   1.000
_cell.length_c   1.000
_cell.angle_alpha   90.00
_cell.angle_beta   90.00
_cell.angle_gamma   90.00
#
_symmetry.space_group_name_H-M   'P 1'
#
loop_
_entity.id
_entity.type
_entity.pdbx_description
1 polymer ?
#
loop_
_entity_poly.entity_id
_entity_poly.type
_entity_poly.pdbx_seq_one_letter_code
_entity_poly.pdbx_strand_id
1 'polypeptide(L)'
;MNNFLKRLVLFFSFCVINHAEAARPMLTDDARIVDPKSCQLESWVRDSEHVTEYWALPACNVGENLEVTIGGSLESESGQSSFANELYQMKSIIQPIALNQTGFSIVLGNGRDPKRAMNKAIQDWFLNVPMSYPYNDRLVIHTNLGVTHFTDEHKEKMNWGLSSEYNYNERVDLISEVFNQSSNSTFFQFGLRYWLIKNRAQIDTTYMNSFNRFGEDQSFSVGLRLLSLPFLP
;
A
#
# COMPACT_ATOMS: atom_id res chain seq x y z
N MET A 1 13.29 31.07 -43.31
CA MET A 1 13.54 29.78 -42.57
C MET A 1 12.49 29.70 -41.51
N ASN A 2 11.59 28.76 -41.69
CA ASN A 2 10.17 28.79 -41.36
C ASN A 2 9.83 28.75 -39.86
N ASN A 3 8.91 29.61 -39.46
CA ASN A 3 8.19 29.63 -38.17
C ASN A 3 7.40 28.34 -37.86
N PHE A 4 7.33 27.42 -38.81
CA PHE A 4 6.70 26.10 -38.66
C PHE A 4 7.57 25.12 -37.85
N LEU A 5 8.89 25.23 -37.98
CA LEU A 5 9.82 24.36 -37.25
C LEU A 5 9.95 24.75 -35.77
N LYS A 6 9.70 26.02 -35.42
CA LYS A 6 9.69 26.46 -34.01
C LYS A 6 8.44 26.06 -33.26
N ARG A 7 7.33 25.81 -33.95
CA ARG A 7 6.08 25.30 -33.31
C ARG A 7 6.06 23.79 -33.13
N LEU A 8 6.87 23.07 -33.89
CA LEU A 8 6.98 21.58 -33.75
C LEU A 8 7.89 21.17 -32.59
N VAL A 9 8.82 22.03 -32.17
CA VAL A 9 9.72 21.76 -31.04
C VAL A 9 9.07 22.02 -29.67
N LEU A 10 7.99 22.80 -29.63
CA LEU A 10 7.28 23.13 -28.37
C LEU A 10 6.20 22.12 -27.98
N PHE A 11 5.94 21.09 -28.79
CA PHE A 11 4.93 20.06 -28.49
C PHE A 11 5.53 18.77 -27.94
N PHE A 12 6.87 18.71 -27.73
CA PHE A 12 7.56 17.52 -27.26
C PHE A 12 8.05 17.60 -25.80
N SER A 13 7.56 18.56 -25.04
CA SER A 13 7.97 18.73 -23.65
C SER A 13 6.76 18.82 -22.74
N PHE A 14 6.11 17.72 -22.47
CA PHE A 14 5.39 17.46 -21.22
C PHE A 14 4.76 16.07 -21.28
N CYS A 15 5.61 15.05 -21.51
CA CYS A 15 5.30 13.76 -20.94
C CYS A 15 5.77 13.81 -19.48
N VAL A 16 4.95 14.37 -18.62
CA VAL A 16 5.01 14.06 -17.19
C VAL A 16 4.64 12.58 -17.11
N ILE A 17 5.64 11.74 -16.98
CA ILE A 17 5.46 10.33 -16.66
C ILE A 17 4.98 10.34 -15.22
N ASN A 18 3.67 10.41 -15.02
CA ASN A 18 3.05 10.07 -13.75
C ASN A 18 3.29 8.57 -13.56
N HIS A 19 4.31 8.23 -12.80
CA HIS A 19 4.48 6.88 -12.30
C HIS A 19 3.39 6.67 -11.25
N ALA A 20 2.29 6.04 -11.64
CA ALA A 20 1.35 5.45 -10.69
C ALA A 20 2.07 4.24 -10.08
N GLU A 21 2.74 4.46 -8.95
CA GLU A 21 3.42 3.39 -8.22
C GLU A 21 2.55 2.93 -7.06
N ALA A 22 2.56 1.64 -6.83
CA ALA A 22 1.70 0.94 -5.91
C ALA A 22 2.29 0.85 -4.50
N ALA A 23 1.47 0.95 -3.46
CA ALA A 23 1.88 0.69 -2.09
C ALA A 23 2.30 -0.77 -1.87
N ARG A 24 1.56 -1.73 -2.43
CA ARG A 24 1.94 -3.16 -2.37
C ARG A 24 3.29 -3.43 -3.06
N PRO A 25 4.12 -4.33 -2.52
CA PRO A 25 3.87 -5.28 -1.41
C PRO A 25 4.22 -4.77 0.00
N MET A 26 4.46 -3.49 0.20
CA MET A 26 4.84 -2.93 1.49
C MET A 26 3.66 -2.89 2.48
N LEU A 27 3.97 -3.02 3.76
CA LEU A 27 3.07 -2.70 4.88
C LEU A 27 3.22 -1.23 5.31
N THR A 28 4.38 -0.64 5.07
CA THR A 28 4.61 0.80 5.13
C THR A 28 3.93 1.44 3.92
N ASP A 29 2.83 2.15 4.15
CA ASP A 29 2.05 2.79 3.08
C ASP A 29 2.82 3.96 2.47
N ASP A 30 2.57 4.28 1.21
CA ASP A 30 3.12 5.45 0.53
C ASP A 30 2.16 6.65 0.61
N ALA A 31 2.60 7.83 0.19
CA ALA A 31 1.76 9.02 0.20
C ALA A 31 0.88 9.18 -1.05
N ARG A 32 0.81 8.18 -1.93
CA ARG A 32 0.03 8.22 -3.20
C ARG A 32 -1.36 7.65 -3.01
N ILE A 33 -2.26 8.02 -3.90
CA ILE A 33 -3.55 7.38 -4.13
C ILE A 33 -3.66 7.03 -5.61
N VAL A 34 -4.59 6.19 -5.97
CA VAL A 34 -4.86 5.87 -7.37
C VAL A 34 -5.29 7.13 -8.15
N ASP A 35 -5.05 7.15 -9.45
CA ASP A 35 -5.39 8.28 -10.32
C ASP A 35 -6.86 8.72 -10.15
N PRO A 36 -7.17 10.02 -10.32
CA PRO A 36 -8.55 10.51 -10.24
C PRO A 36 -9.50 9.70 -11.12
N LYS A 37 -10.68 9.37 -10.58
CA LYS A 37 -11.75 8.63 -11.26
C LYS A 37 -11.35 7.20 -11.67
N SER A 38 -10.30 6.67 -11.11
CA SER A 38 -9.78 5.31 -11.34
C SER A 38 -9.92 4.46 -10.09
N CYS A 39 -9.83 3.14 -10.29
CA CYS A 39 -9.80 2.17 -9.20
C CYS A 39 -8.58 1.27 -9.32
N GLN A 40 -8.25 0.64 -8.22
CA GLN A 40 -7.27 -0.44 -8.13
C GLN A 40 -7.87 -1.65 -7.43
N LEU A 41 -7.31 -2.80 -7.70
CA LEU A 41 -7.50 -4.00 -6.89
C LEU A 41 -6.14 -4.51 -6.47
N GLU A 42 -5.89 -4.57 -5.17
CA GLU A 42 -4.77 -5.27 -4.58
C GLU A 42 -5.26 -6.60 -4.01
N SER A 43 -4.60 -7.68 -4.38
CA SER A 43 -4.95 -9.02 -3.89
C SER A 43 -3.68 -9.82 -3.65
N TRP A 44 -3.63 -10.60 -2.58
CA TRP A 44 -2.45 -11.41 -2.27
C TRP A 44 -2.79 -12.61 -1.41
N VAL A 45 -1.92 -13.60 -1.50
CA VAL A 45 -1.84 -14.71 -0.58
C VAL A 45 -0.62 -14.51 0.30
N ARG A 46 -0.78 -14.63 1.59
CA ARG A 46 0.30 -14.65 2.59
C ARG A 46 0.27 -15.99 3.29
N ASP A 47 1.38 -16.68 3.22
CA ASP A 47 1.57 -17.94 3.92
C ASP A 47 2.51 -17.74 5.10
N SER A 48 2.08 -18.15 6.28
CA SER A 48 2.81 -18.15 7.54
C SER A 48 2.79 -19.55 8.15
N GLU A 49 3.49 -19.77 9.24
CA GLU A 49 3.67 -21.11 9.82
C GLU A 49 2.34 -21.85 10.09
N HIS A 50 1.29 -21.15 10.45
CA HIS A 50 0.03 -21.76 10.88
C HIS A 50 -1.19 -21.34 10.06
N VAL A 51 -1.10 -20.23 9.35
CA VAL A 51 -2.25 -19.59 8.68
C VAL A 51 -1.87 -19.13 7.28
N THR A 52 -2.72 -19.43 6.31
CA THR A 52 -2.68 -18.84 4.99
C THR A 52 -3.80 -17.81 4.88
N GLU A 53 -3.44 -16.56 4.58
CA GLU A 53 -4.37 -15.45 4.39
C GLU A 53 -4.56 -15.15 2.90
N TYR A 54 -5.80 -14.87 2.51
CA TYR A 54 -6.19 -14.45 1.17
C TYR A 54 -6.84 -13.08 1.25
N TRP A 55 -6.17 -12.06 0.77
CA TRP A 55 -6.61 -10.67 0.84
C TRP A 55 -7.12 -10.16 -0.49
N ALA A 56 -8.11 -9.27 -0.43
CA ALA A 56 -8.57 -8.48 -1.56
C ALA A 56 -8.99 -7.07 -1.07
N LEU A 57 -8.33 -6.05 -1.59
CA LEU A 57 -8.56 -4.64 -1.25
C LEU A 57 -8.82 -3.82 -2.52
N PRO A 58 -10.06 -3.78 -3.01
CA PRO A 58 -10.47 -2.80 -4.00
C PRO A 58 -10.44 -1.39 -3.39
N ALA A 59 -9.89 -0.45 -4.13
CA ALA A 59 -9.86 0.96 -3.77
C ALA A 59 -10.15 1.83 -4.97
N CYS A 60 -10.87 2.94 -4.78
CA CYS A 60 -11.22 3.87 -5.86
C CYS A 60 -11.00 5.31 -5.42
N ASN A 61 -10.43 6.12 -6.30
CA ASN A 61 -10.39 7.57 -6.13
C ASN A 61 -11.74 8.15 -6.62
N VAL A 62 -12.61 8.44 -5.65
CA VAL A 62 -13.99 8.89 -5.89
C VAL A 62 -14.11 10.39 -6.17
N GLY A 63 -12.99 11.09 -6.16
CA GLY A 63 -12.91 12.52 -6.42
C GLY A 63 -11.61 12.87 -7.15
N GLU A 64 -10.96 13.92 -6.74
CA GLU A 64 -9.62 14.29 -7.21
C GLU A 64 -8.52 13.89 -6.23
N ASN A 65 -8.88 13.80 -4.94
CA ASN A 65 -7.93 13.67 -3.84
C ASN A 65 -8.43 12.77 -2.70
N LEU A 66 -9.36 11.85 -2.97
CA LEU A 66 -9.89 10.95 -1.97
C LEU A 66 -10.00 9.52 -2.51
N GLU A 67 -9.17 8.65 -1.99
CA GLU A 67 -9.27 7.20 -2.21
C GLU A 67 -10.06 6.54 -1.09
N VAL A 68 -11.00 5.68 -1.47
CA VAL A 68 -11.78 4.85 -0.56
C VAL A 68 -11.46 3.40 -0.83
N THR A 69 -11.08 2.67 0.21
CA THR A 69 -10.78 1.24 0.17
C THR A 69 -11.80 0.49 1.02
N ILE A 70 -12.35 -0.59 0.47
CA ILE A 70 -13.23 -1.52 1.21
C ILE A 70 -12.80 -2.93 0.82
N GLY A 71 -12.48 -3.76 1.80
CA GLY A 71 -12.07 -5.13 1.50
C GLY A 71 -11.83 -5.94 2.75
N GLY A 72 -11.02 -7.00 2.64
CA GLY A 72 -10.75 -7.87 3.78
C GLY A 72 -9.99 -9.13 3.40
N SER A 73 -9.99 -10.09 4.32
CA SER A 73 -9.31 -11.37 4.14
C SER A 73 -10.13 -12.58 4.55
N LEU A 74 -9.80 -13.69 3.90
CA LEU A 74 -10.09 -15.04 4.37
C LEU A 74 -8.82 -15.62 4.98
N GLU A 75 -8.94 -16.32 6.09
CA GLU A 75 -7.89 -17.14 6.69
C GLU A 75 -8.22 -18.62 6.52
N SER A 76 -7.19 -19.39 6.18
CA SER A 76 -7.26 -20.85 6.17
C SER A 76 -6.30 -21.41 7.21
N GLU A 77 -6.84 -22.12 8.20
CA GLU A 77 -6.11 -22.82 9.25
C GLU A 77 -6.54 -24.28 9.25
N SER A 78 -5.60 -25.21 9.16
CA SER A 78 -5.87 -26.67 9.16
C SER A 78 -6.95 -27.10 8.15
N GLY A 79 -7.03 -26.43 6.99
CA GLY A 79 -7.98 -26.73 5.92
C GLY A 79 -9.40 -26.16 6.12
N GLN A 80 -9.62 -25.38 7.17
CA GLN A 80 -10.86 -24.65 7.39
C GLN A 80 -10.66 -23.18 7.04
N SER A 81 -11.47 -22.66 6.12
CA SER A 81 -11.43 -21.24 5.74
C SER A 81 -12.55 -20.47 6.42
N SER A 82 -12.23 -19.27 6.89
CA SER A 82 -13.20 -18.36 7.49
C SER A 82 -12.86 -16.92 7.14
N PHE A 83 -13.87 -16.07 7.10
CA PHE A 83 -13.68 -14.63 6.94
C PHE A 83 -13.04 -14.06 8.21
N ALA A 84 -11.91 -13.37 8.08
CA ALA A 84 -11.07 -13.00 9.21
C ALA A 84 -10.96 -11.50 9.43
N ASN A 85 -10.84 -10.73 8.36
CA ASN A 85 -10.65 -9.29 8.47
C ASN A 85 -11.53 -8.53 7.49
N GLU A 86 -12.11 -7.44 7.93
CA GLU A 86 -12.74 -6.41 7.11
C GLU A 86 -11.95 -5.11 7.29
N LEU A 87 -11.73 -4.38 6.19
CA LEU A 87 -11.04 -3.11 6.18
C LEU A 87 -11.88 -2.06 5.46
N TYR A 88 -12.05 -0.92 6.11
CA TYR A 88 -12.67 0.28 5.56
C TYR A 88 -11.69 1.43 5.75
N GLN A 89 -11.28 2.07 4.67
CA GLN A 89 -10.24 3.09 4.73
C GLN A 89 -10.55 4.25 3.79
N MET A 90 -10.19 5.45 4.23
CA MET A 90 -10.14 6.66 3.41
C MET A 90 -8.73 7.23 3.46
N LYS A 91 -8.18 7.61 2.31
CA LYS A 91 -6.86 8.23 2.18
C LYS A 91 -6.97 9.49 1.34
N SER A 92 -6.37 10.58 1.82
CA SER A 92 -6.36 11.87 1.14
C SER A 92 -4.94 12.43 1.09
N ILE A 93 -4.51 12.90 -0.09
CA ILE A 93 -3.23 13.58 -0.27
C ILE A 93 -3.34 14.98 0.33
N ILE A 94 -2.42 15.31 1.22
CA ILE A 94 -2.28 16.67 1.77
C ILE A 94 -1.20 17.43 1.00
N GLN A 95 -0.10 16.73 0.68
CA GLN A 95 0.98 17.28 -0.14
C GLN A 95 1.40 16.22 -1.16
N PRO A 96 1.30 16.52 -2.46
CA PRO A 96 1.70 15.58 -3.49
C PRO A 96 3.22 15.34 -3.48
N ILE A 97 3.62 14.16 -3.96
CA ILE A 97 5.02 13.77 -4.08
C ILE A 97 5.64 14.53 -5.26
N ALA A 98 6.82 15.10 -5.06
CA ALA A 98 7.64 15.67 -6.10
C ALA A 98 9.12 15.35 -5.84
N LEU A 99 9.95 15.37 -6.87
CA LEU A 99 11.38 15.08 -6.74
C LEU A 99 12.03 16.02 -5.71
N ASN A 100 12.78 15.45 -4.78
CA ASN A 100 13.41 16.15 -3.64
C ASN A 100 12.42 16.90 -2.73
N GLN A 101 11.15 16.52 -2.75
CA GLN A 101 10.12 17.08 -1.88
C GLN A 101 9.32 15.95 -1.23
N THR A 102 9.15 16.01 0.08
CA THR A 102 8.31 15.06 0.79
C THR A 102 6.83 15.27 0.43
N GLY A 103 6.19 14.23 -0.11
CA GLY A 103 4.75 14.16 -0.17
C GLY A 103 4.19 13.47 1.08
N PHE A 104 2.97 13.81 1.49
CA PHE A 104 2.29 13.11 2.57
C PHE A 104 0.78 13.10 2.39
N SER A 105 0.17 12.10 2.98
CA SER A 105 -1.28 11.90 3.01
C SER A 105 -1.74 11.57 4.43
N ILE A 106 -3.06 11.64 4.62
CA ILE A 106 -3.72 11.21 5.85
C ILE A 106 -4.60 10.02 5.50
N VAL A 107 -4.51 8.99 6.34
CA VAL A 107 -5.31 7.77 6.26
C VAL A 107 -6.13 7.66 7.53
N LEU A 108 -7.43 7.50 7.38
CA LEU A 108 -8.35 7.14 8.45
C LEU A 108 -9.01 5.82 8.07
N GLY A 109 -8.99 4.86 8.96
CA GLY A 109 -9.61 3.56 8.67
C GLY A 109 -10.16 2.87 9.89
N ASN A 110 -10.87 1.80 9.60
CA ASN A 110 -11.45 0.90 10.57
C ASN A 110 -11.17 -0.54 10.14
N GLY A 111 -10.60 -1.32 11.05
CA GLY A 111 -10.41 -2.75 10.92
C GLY A 111 -11.44 -3.50 11.78
N ARG A 112 -12.05 -4.52 11.23
CA ARG A 112 -13.02 -5.35 11.91
C ARG A 112 -12.65 -6.82 11.77
N ASP A 113 -12.66 -7.54 12.88
CA ASP A 113 -12.59 -8.99 12.92
C ASP A 113 -14.01 -9.57 13.08
N PRO A 114 -14.59 -10.17 12.03
CA PRO A 114 -15.93 -10.73 12.08
C PRO A 114 -16.09 -11.85 13.09
N LYS A 115 -15.04 -12.58 13.44
CA LYS A 115 -15.05 -13.67 14.45
C LYS A 115 -15.25 -13.10 15.86
N ARG A 116 -14.73 -11.89 16.12
CA ARG A 116 -14.82 -11.18 17.40
C ARG A 116 -16.09 -10.31 17.49
N ALA A 117 -16.75 -10.08 16.37
CA ALA A 117 -17.71 -9.00 16.16
C ALA A 117 -19.15 -9.32 16.59
N MET A 118 -19.39 -10.14 17.58
CA MET A 118 -20.76 -10.57 17.89
C MET A 118 -21.79 -9.42 18.09
N ASN A 119 -21.40 -8.13 18.22
CA ASN A 119 -22.36 -7.02 18.27
C ASN A 119 -21.75 -5.60 18.07
N LYS A 120 -20.52 -5.45 17.56
CA LYS A 120 -19.91 -4.13 17.37
C LYS A 120 -19.64 -3.86 15.89
N ALA A 121 -20.27 -2.83 15.33
CA ALA A 121 -20.08 -2.45 13.92
C ALA A 121 -18.68 -1.91 13.63
N ILE A 122 -17.97 -1.40 14.65
CA ILE A 122 -16.66 -0.76 14.55
C ILE A 122 -15.80 -1.33 15.67
N GLN A 123 -14.67 -1.96 15.33
CA GLN A 123 -13.82 -2.58 16.32
C GLN A 123 -12.54 -1.79 16.57
N ASP A 124 -11.71 -1.57 15.56
CA ASP A 124 -10.44 -0.88 15.73
C ASP A 124 -10.35 0.28 14.75
N TRP A 125 -10.08 1.48 15.26
CA TRP A 125 -9.86 2.67 14.47
C TRP A 125 -8.37 2.96 14.35
N PHE A 126 -7.94 3.35 13.17
CA PHE A 126 -6.58 3.79 12.99
C PHE A 126 -6.51 5.11 12.23
N LEU A 127 -5.52 5.91 12.62
CA LEU A 127 -5.06 7.09 11.92
C LEU A 127 -3.60 6.86 11.53
N ASN A 128 -3.25 7.10 10.27
CA ASN A 128 -1.89 6.97 9.78
C ASN A 128 -1.52 8.16 8.89
N VAL A 129 -0.24 8.55 8.92
CA VAL A 129 0.33 9.61 8.09
C VAL A 129 1.47 9.02 7.27
N PRO A 130 1.18 8.50 6.08
CA PRO A 130 2.21 8.10 5.13
C PRO A 130 2.94 9.31 4.57
N MET A 131 4.26 9.20 4.52
CA MET A 131 5.16 10.18 3.92
C MET A 131 6.05 9.49 2.90
N SER A 132 6.31 10.14 1.77
CA SER A 132 7.16 9.62 0.71
C SER A 132 8.13 10.69 0.24
N TYR A 133 9.41 10.34 0.18
CA TYR A 133 10.49 11.21 -0.26
C TYR A 133 11.24 10.59 -1.44
N PRO A 134 11.03 11.05 -2.69
CA PRO A 134 11.84 10.67 -3.83
C PRO A 134 13.24 11.26 -3.69
N TYR A 135 14.20 10.42 -3.28
CA TYR A 135 15.60 10.83 -3.13
C TYR A 135 16.27 11.09 -4.49
N ASN A 136 15.90 10.28 -5.50
CA ASN A 136 16.30 10.45 -6.90
C ASN A 136 15.30 9.70 -7.80
N ASP A 137 15.57 9.64 -9.10
CA ASP A 137 14.71 8.99 -10.10
C ASP A 137 14.54 7.47 -9.91
N ARG A 138 15.34 6.85 -9.04
CA ARG A 138 15.31 5.41 -8.81
C ARG A 138 14.99 5.01 -7.38
N LEU A 139 15.12 5.91 -6.42
CA LEU A 139 14.97 5.59 -5.00
C LEU A 139 13.92 6.49 -4.36
N VAL A 140 12.90 5.87 -3.82
CA VAL A 140 11.90 6.52 -2.96
C VAL A 140 11.98 5.92 -1.57
N ILE A 141 11.93 6.77 -0.56
CA ILE A 141 11.88 6.38 0.85
C ILE A 141 10.48 6.71 1.36
N HIS A 142 9.85 5.76 2.04
CA HIS A 142 8.55 5.93 2.67
C HIS A 142 8.67 5.79 4.18
N THR A 143 7.90 6.60 4.90
CA THR A 143 7.78 6.50 6.35
C THR A 143 6.32 6.60 6.75
N ASN A 144 5.94 5.87 7.79
CA ASN A 144 4.60 5.92 8.38
C ASN A 144 4.70 6.22 9.86
N LEU A 145 3.81 7.06 10.33
CA LEU A 145 3.54 7.25 11.74
C LEU A 145 2.02 7.21 11.93
N GLY A 146 1.57 6.41 12.88
CA GLY A 146 0.16 6.25 13.12
C GLY A 146 -0.17 5.78 14.51
N VAL A 147 -1.45 5.71 14.79
CA VAL A 147 -2.03 5.19 16.04
C VAL A 147 -3.25 4.34 15.71
N THR A 148 -3.37 3.22 16.41
CA THR A 148 -4.54 2.35 16.37
C THR A 148 -5.18 2.31 17.75
N HIS A 149 -6.47 2.63 17.82
CA HIS A 149 -7.31 2.43 19.00
C HIS A 149 -7.96 1.05 18.93
N PHE A 150 -7.56 0.17 19.83
CA PHE A 150 -8.14 -1.17 20.00
C PHE A 150 -9.35 -1.09 20.92
N THR A 151 -10.54 -1.19 20.34
CA THR A 151 -11.80 -0.99 21.07
C THR A 151 -11.99 -2.02 22.19
N ASP A 152 -11.61 -3.27 21.97
CA ASP A 152 -11.77 -4.34 22.96
C ASP A 152 -10.78 -4.23 24.13
N GLU A 153 -9.57 -3.74 23.87
CA GLU A 153 -8.53 -3.55 24.88
C GLU A 153 -8.63 -2.19 25.57
N HIS A 154 -9.39 -1.25 25.02
CA HIS A 154 -9.42 0.18 25.42
C HIS A 154 -8.01 0.78 25.47
N LYS A 155 -7.19 0.48 24.44
CA LYS A 155 -5.79 0.92 24.35
C LYS A 155 -5.47 1.50 22.98
N GLU A 156 -4.60 2.50 23.01
CA GLU A 156 -3.96 3.03 21.81
C GLU A 156 -2.56 2.44 21.71
N LYS A 157 -2.20 2.01 20.48
CA LYS A 157 -0.85 1.56 20.16
C LYS A 157 -0.36 2.33 18.96
N MET A 158 0.90 2.74 19.01
CA MET A 158 1.56 3.42 17.90
C MET A 158 2.01 2.40 16.86
N ASN A 159 1.90 2.79 15.61
CA ASN A 159 2.44 2.09 14.44
C ASN A 159 3.46 3.00 13.74
N TRP A 160 4.47 2.39 13.20
CA TRP A 160 5.45 3.08 12.39
C TRP A 160 6.04 2.14 11.34
N GLY A 161 6.55 2.73 10.28
CA GLY A 161 7.23 2.01 9.21
C GLY A 161 8.27 2.90 8.53
N LEU A 162 9.30 2.26 8.03
CA LEU A 162 10.32 2.83 7.17
C LEU A 162 10.57 1.85 6.03
N SER A 163 10.38 2.28 4.80
CA SER A 163 10.64 1.45 3.63
C SER A 163 11.42 2.19 2.56
N SER A 164 12.00 1.43 1.67
CA SER A 164 12.64 1.91 0.46
C SER A 164 12.14 1.13 -0.75
N GLU A 165 11.89 1.84 -1.83
CA GLU A 165 11.54 1.33 -3.13
C GLU A 165 12.62 1.74 -4.12
N TYR A 166 13.35 0.76 -4.66
CA TYR A 166 14.43 0.99 -5.61
C TYR A 166 14.06 0.44 -6.98
N ASN A 167 13.90 1.33 -7.94
CA ASN A 167 13.65 1.00 -9.33
C ASN A 167 14.93 0.46 -9.98
N TYR A 168 15.06 -0.86 -10.03
CA TYR A 168 16.20 -1.54 -10.62
C TYR A 168 16.21 -1.36 -12.14
N ASN A 169 15.06 -1.48 -12.80
CA ASN A 169 14.85 -1.21 -14.21
C ASN A 169 13.37 -0.87 -14.46
N GLU A 170 12.97 -0.64 -15.71
CA GLU A 170 11.61 -0.22 -16.08
C GLU A 170 10.48 -1.18 -15.64
N ARG A 171 10.81 -2.41 -15.24
CA ARG A 171 9.83 -3.44 -14.87
C ARG A 171 10.02 -4.00 -13.47
N VAL A 172 11.15 -3.77 -12.84
CA VAL A 172 11.52 -4.41 -11.56
C VAL A 172 11.82 -3.37 -10.52
N ASP A 173 11.10 -3.44 -9.41
CA ASP A 173 11.37 -2.69 -8.20
C ASP A 173 11.79 -3.63 -7.08
N LEU A 174 12.83 -3.25 -6.36
CA LEU A 174 13.28 -3.91 -5.13
C LEU A 174 12.77 -3.13 -3.94
N ILE A 175 12.26 -3.84 -2.95
CA ILE A 175 11.62 -3.24 -1.79
C ILE A 175 12.26 -3.80 -0.53
N SER A 176 12.50 -2.93 0.42
CA SER A 176 12.88 -3.31 1.78
C SER A 176 12.17 -2.43 2.78
N GLU A 177 11.74 -3.01 3.89
CA GLU A 177 11.10 -2.25 4.96
C GLU A 177 11.40 -2.82 6.34
N VAL A 178 11.26 -1.94 7.34
CA VAL A 178 11.23 -2.26 8.77
C VAL A 178 10.03 -1.54 9.35
N PHE A 179 9.22 -2.25 10.12
CA PHE A 179 7.97 -1.71 10.62
C PHE A 179 7.52 -2.36 11.93
N ASN A 180 6.59 -1.68 12.60
CA ASN A 180 5.82 -2.20 13.71
C ASN A 180 4.35 -1.78 13.53
N GLN A 181 3.46 -2.77 13.49
CA GLN A 181 2.01 -2.54 13.39
C GLN A 181 1.34 -2.82 14.73
N SER A 182 1.51 -1.91 15.68
CA SER A 182 0.85 -2.00 16.99
C SER A 182 1.16 -3.29 17.77
N SER A 183 2.21 -4.00 17.39
CA SER A 183 2.67 -5.24 18.03
C SER A 183 3.84 -4.96 18.99
N ASN A 184 4.22 -5.98 19.78
CA ASN A 184 5.41 -5.91 20.60
C ASN A 184 6.70 -6.27 19.81
N SER A 185 6.57 -6.64 18.55
CA SER A 185 7.68 -7.06 17.69
C SER A 185 7.89 -6.06 16.56
N THR A 186 9.15 -5.86 16.22
CA THR A 186 9.56 -5.13 15.02
C THR A 186 9.86 -6.16 13.93
N PHE A 187 9.33 -5.92 12.75
CA PHE A 187 9.44 -6.79 11.59
C PHE A 187 10.32 -6.15 10.52
N PHE A 188 10.91 -6.99 9.70
CA PHE A 188 11.51 -6.57 8.44
C PHE A 188 10.91 -7.36 7.29
N GLN A 189 10.89 -6.75 6.12
CA GLN A 189 10.42 -7.39 4.89
C GLN A 189 11.31 -7.01 3.72
N PHE A 190 11.55 -7.98 2.84
CA PHE A 190 12.14 -7.76 1.52
C PHE A 190 11.15 -8.20 0.46
N GLY A 191 11.06 -7.44 -0.62
CA GLY A 191 10.13 -7.70 -1.70
C GLY A 191 10.70 -7.40 -3.08
N LEU A 192 10.08 -8.01 -4.06
CA LEU A 192 10.30 -7.75 -5.46
C LEU A 192 8.94 -7.53 -6.12
N ARG A 193 8.85 -6.46 -6.90
CA ARG A 193 7.69 -6.14 -7.73
C ARG A 193 8.09 -6.25 -9.20
N TYR A 194 7.22 -6.83 -10.02
CA TYR A 194 7.40 -6.93 -11.46
C TYR A 194 6.17 -6.40 -12.20
N TRP A 195 6.37 -5.43 -13.07
CA TRP A 195 5.34 -4.88 -13.93
C TRP A 195 5.08 -5.80 -15.13
N LEU A 196 3.95 -6.50 -15.13
CA LEU A 196 3.45 -7.27 -16.28
C LEU A 196 3.06 -6.30 -17.41
N ILE A 197 2.29 -5.27 -17.04
CA ILE A 197 1.91 -4.14 -17.89
C ILE A 197 2.19 -2.89 -17.09
N LYS A 198 3.12 -2.06 -17.56
CA LYS A 198 3.55 -0.85 -16.86
C LYS A 198 2.34 0.03 -16.50
N ASN A 199 2.25 0.44 -15.24
CA ASN A 199 1.19 1.26 -14.67
C ASN A 199 -0.23 0.66 -14.78
N ARG A 200 -0.37 -0.67 -14.97
CA ARG A 200 -1.67 -1.35 -15.09
C ARG A 200 -1.76 -2.65 -14.34
N ALA A 201 -0.75 -3.48 -14.45
CA ALA A 201 -0.75 -4.79 -13.81
C ALA A 201 0.65 -5.13 -13.31
N GLN A 202 0.75 -5.47 -12.05
CA GLN A 202 1.98 -5.92 -11.42
C GLN A 202 1.74 -7.18 -10.59
N ILE A 203 2.78 -7.96 -10.47
CA ILE A 203 2.89 -9.02 -9.47
C ILE A 203 4.00 -8.68 -8.50
N ASP A 204 3.88 -9.15 -7.29
CA ASP A 204 4.89 -8.97 -6.27
C ASP A 204 5.09 -10.23 -5.44
N THR A 205 6.22 -10.30 -4.77
CA THR A 205 6.52 -11.33 -3.79
C THR A 205 7.32 -10.74 -2.65
N THR A 206 7.06 -11.20 -1.42
CA THR A 206 7.78 -10.74 -0.23
C THR A 206 8.13 -11.88 0.70
N TYR A 207 9.21 -11.67 1.44
CA TYR A 207 9.58 -12.43 2.62
C TYR A 207 9.63 -11.50 3.81
N MET A 208 8.95 -11.85 4.88
CA MET A 208 8.88 -11.11 6.15
C MET A 208 9.33 -11.98 7.30
N ASN A 209 9.95 -11.35 8.30
CA ASN A 209 10.28 -12.01 9.57
C ASN A 209 10.35 -10.99 10.71
N SER A 210 10.33 -11.45 11.95
CA SER A 210 10.49 -10.63 13.15
C SER A 210 11.94 -10.60 13.61
N PHE A 211 12.42 -9.44 14.06
CA PHE A 211 13.74 -9.32 14.68
C PHE A 211 13.82 -10.03 16.04
N ASN A 212 12.72 -10.06 16.77
CA ASN A 212 12.70 -10.58 18.13
C ASN A 212 12.47 -12.10 18.20
N ARG A 213 11.78 -12.63 17.17
CA ARG A 213 11.40 -14.06 17.08
C ARG A 213 11.70 -14.57 15.67
N PHE A 214 12.97 -14.50 15.33
CA PHE A 214 13.43 -14.93 14.01
C PHE A 214 13.13 -16.40 13.76
N GLY A 215 12.41 -16.70 12.69
CA GLY A 215 11.98 -18.04 12.32
C GLY A 215 10.59 -18.44 12.83
N GLU A 216 10.06 -17.78 13.88
CA GLU A 216 8.73 -18.08 14.42
C GLU A 216 7.63 -17.23 13.76
N ASP A 217 7.94 -15.98 13.38
CA ASP A 217 7.00 -15.04 12.76
C ASP A 217 7.29 -14.83 11.26
N GLN A 218 7.81 -15.83 10.58
CA GLN A 218 8.12 -15.72 9.17
C GLN A 218 6.86 -15.86 8.30
N SER A 219 6.83 -15.10 7.22
CA SER A 219 5.82 -15.30 6.18
C SER A 219 6.35 -15.00 4.79
N PHE A 220 5.71 -15.60 3.81
CA PHE A 220 5.95 -15.38 2.40
C PHE A 220 4.65 -14.93 1.74
N SER A 221 4.71 -13.95 0.83
CA SER A 221 3.52 -13.53 0.11
C SER A 221 3.75 -13.42 -1.39
N VAL A 222 2.68 -13.63 -2.14
CA VAL A 222 2.59 -13.34 -3.58
C VAL A 222 1.35 -12.50 -3.80
N GLY A 223 1.50 -11.41 -4.53
CA GLY A 223 0.44 -10.45 -4.77
C GLY A 223 0.26 -10.08 -6.24
N LEU A 224 -0.91 -9.56 -6.51
CA LEU A 224 -1.33 -8.98 -7.78
C LEU A 224 -1.93 -7.62 -7.51
N ARG A 225 -1.56 -6.61 -8.29
CA ARG A 225 -2.24 -5.32 -8.33
C ARG A 225 -2.67 -5.00 -9.75
N LEU A 226 -3.93 -4.59 -9.87
CA LEU A 226 -4.54 -4.14 -11.12
C LEU A 226 -4.99 -2.69 -10.97
N LEU A 227 -4.70 -1.87 -11.97
CA LEU A 227 -5.05 -0.44 -12.04
C LEU A 227 -5.96 -0.20 -13.24
N SER A 228 -7.10 0.43 -13.03
CA SER A 228 -8.01 0.80 -14.10
C SER A 228 -7.55 2.06 -14.83
N LEU A 229 -8.14 2.32 -15.98
CA LEU A 229 -8.22 3.66 -16.55
C LEU A 229 -9.29 4.46 -15.79
N PRO A 230 -9.31 5.81 -15.89
CA PRO A 230 -10.42 6.60 -15.39
C PRO A 230 -11.74 6.16 -16.03
N PHE A 231 -12.74 5.83 -15.20
CA PHE A 231 -14.08 5.40 -15.63
C PHE A 231 -15.20 5.86 -14.69
N LEU A 232 -14.84 6.36 -13.50
CA LEU A 232 -15.83 6.91 -12.59
C LEU A 232 -16.34 8.27 -13.10
N PRO A 233 -17.58 8.66 -12.77
CA PRO A 233 -18.19 9.90 -13.24
C PRO A 233 -17.49 11.18 -12.78
#